data_6f14b6b4ebc64f138b27d45201a5071f
#
_entry.id   6f14b6b4ebc64f138b27d45201a5071f
#
_cell.length_a   1.000
_cell.length_b   1.000
_cell.length_c   1.000
_cell.angle_alpha   90.00
_cell.angle_beta   90.00
_cell.angle_gamma   90.00
#
_symmetry.space_group_name_H-M   'P 1'
#
loop_
_entity.id
_entity.type
_entity.pdbx_description
1 polymer ?
#
loop_
_entity_poly.entity_id
_entity_poly.type
_entity_poly.pdbx_seq_one_letter_code
_entity_poly.pdbx_strand_id
1 'polypeptide(L)'
;MIILLSPTKKQVRHPHNDGSALLFNDTKEQILDHLKSFDETDIKSRYKISDSLTQKTLTDLQHYQENSIALYTYTGEAFKSLDAKTIPIESAQKHLRIFSALYGLLEPTHLISEYRLDMLTRLDFNLYDLWRPIVTEYLNNLNQPIVNLASQEFFNIIDTDAIKVPIYQVQFLNKNHKVVSAQAKKARGAFTRELLISQQFKLDQVEIEDYTFSHKENHTFIYIRNT
;
A
#
# COMPACT_ATOMS: atom_id res chain seq x y z
N MET A 1 -12.72 6.14 9.75
CA MET A 1 -11.52 5.33 9.98
C MET A 1 -10.80 5.14 8.68
N ILE A 2 -9.49 5.21 8.67
CA ILE A 2 -8.65 5.05 7.47
C ILE A 2 -7.97 3.68 7.50
N ILE A 3 -8.05 2.94 6.41
CA ILE A 3 -7.39 1.64 6.24
C ILE A 3 -6.13 1.88 5.42
N LEU A 4 -4.98 1.44 5.93
CA LEU A 4 -3.69 1.53 5.23
C LEU A 4 -3.30 0.16 4.67
N LEU A 5 -3.06 0.08 3.36
CA LEU A 5 -2.67 -1.14 2.67
C LEU A 5 -1.35 -0.95 1.94
N SER A 6 -0.49 -1.98 1.92
CA SER A 6 0.75 -1.95 1.12
C SER A 6 0.44 -2.08 -0.37
N PRO A 7 1.27 -1.48 -1.24
CA PRO A 7 1.20 -1.71 -2.68
C PRO A 7 1.69 -3.12 -3.03
N THR A 8 1.71 -3.43 -4.30
CA THR A 8 2.31 -4.65 -4.83
C THR A 8 3.17 -4.37 -6.06
N LYS A 9 4.25 -5.15 -6.21
CA LYS A 9 5.11 -5.12 -7.41
C LYS A 9 4.40 -5.59 -8.68
N LYS A 10 3.33 -6.38 -8.53
CA LYS A 10 2.52 -6.86 -9.63
C LYS A 10 1.49 -5.80 -9.99
N GLN A 11 1.65 -5.19 -11.14
CA GLN A 11 0.79 -4.13 -11.64
C GLN A 11 0.35 -4.47 -13.06
N VAL A 12 -0.83 -4.01 -13.43
CA VAL A 12 -1.39 -4.14 -14.79
C VAL A 12 -2.05 -2.81 -15.13
N ARG A 13 -1.71 -2.30 -16.28
CA ARG A 13 -2.25 -1.03 -16.77
C ARG A 13 -3.72 -1.20 -17.18
N HIS A 14 -4.56 -0.35 -16.62
CA HIS A 14 -5.97 -0.22 -16.97
C HIS A 14 -6.27 1.25 -17.30
N PRO A 15 -6.09 1.69 -18.56
CA PRO A 15 -6.24 3.09 -18.91
C PRO A 15 -7.63 3.64 -18.55
N HIS A 16 -7.64 4.77 -17.88
CA HIS A 16 -8.81 5.56 -17.52
C HIS A 16 -8.52 7.04 -17.78
N ASN A 17 -9.55 7.78 -18.20
CA ASN A 17 -9.42 9.22 -18.43
C ASN A 17 -9.83 10.05 -17.20
N ASP A 18 -10.62 9.45 -16.31
CA ASP A 18 -11.18 10.13 -15.15
C ASP A 18 -10.57 9.57 -13.86
N GLY A 19 -9.87 10.42 -13.12
CA GLY A 19 -9.29 10.11 -11.82
C GLY A 19 -9.03 11.38 -11.01
N SER A 20 -8.76 11.21 -9.72
CA SER A 20 -8.44 12.33 -8.83
C SER A 20 -6.96 12.72 -8.93
N ALA A 21 -6.66 13.99 -8.58
CA ALA A 21 -5.30 14.48 -8.51
C ALA A 21 -4.49 13.80 -7.39
N LEU A 22 -3.19 13.60 -7.60
CA LEU A 22 -2.28 13.02 -6.62
C LEU A 22 -2.13 13.92 -5.38
N LEU A 23 -2.00 13.31 -4.21
CA LEU A 23 -1.82 14.02 -2.94
C LEU A 23 -0.48 14.77 -2.85
N PHE A 24 0.58 14.20 -3.41
CA PHE A 24 1.96 14.65 -3.20
C PHE A 24 2.72 14.74 -4.52
N ASN A 25 2.15 15.46 -5.48
CA ASN A 25 2.67 15.52 -6.85
C ASN A 25 4.12 16.03 -6.91
N ASP A 26 4.44 17.11 -6.19
CA ASP A 26 5.77 17.72 -6.23
C ASP A 26 6.87 16.76 -5.74
N THR A 27 6.61 16.06 -4.63
CA THR A 27 7.55 15.07 -4.09
C THR A 27 7.68 13.87 -5.03
N LYS A 28 6.56 13.42 -5.64
CA LYS A 28 6.57 12.35 -6.64
C LYS A 28 7.39 12.75 -7.86
N GLU A 29 7.25 13.95 -8.40
CA GLU A 29 8.05 14.44 -9.54
C GLU A 29 9.54 14.45 -9.19
N GLN A 30 9.93 14.93 -8.02
CA GLN A 30 11.33 14.88 -7.57
C GLN A 30 11.91 13.46 -7.61
N ILE A 31 11.17 12.47 -7.13
CA ILE A 31 11.59 11.06 -7.15
C ILE A 31 11.63 10.56 -8.60
N LEU A 32 10.60 10.84 -9.38
CA LEU A 32 10.48 10.38 -10.77
C LEU A 32 11.60 10.91 -11.66
N ASP A 33 11.94 12.19 -11.54
CA ASP A 33 13.04 12.81 -12.29
C ASP A 33 14.38 12.15 -11.95
N HIS A 34 14.60 11.84 -10.66
CA HIS A 34 15.77 11.10 -10.23
C HIS A 34 15.80 9.68 -10.83
N LEU A 35 14.67 8.95 -10.82
CA LEU A 35 14.59 7.62 -11.44
C LEU A 35 14.80 7.65 -12.95
N LYS A 36 14.32 8.68 -13.65
CA LYS A 36 14.51 8.87 -15.09
C LYS A 36 15.96 9.18 -15.47
N SER A 37 16.79 9.65 -14.52
CA SER A 37 18.22 9.86 -14.75
C SER A 37 19.05 8.57 -14.71
N PHE A 38 18.47 7.44 -14.27
CA PHE A 38 19.17 6.17 -14.15
C PHE A 38 19.33 5.47 -15.50
N ASP A 39 20.52 4.97 -15.76
CA ASP A 39 20.80 4.05 -16.85
C ASP A 39 20.53 2.57 -16.44
N GLU A 40 20.80 1.64 -17.35
CA GLU A 40 20.61 0.20 -17.12
C GLU A 40 21.49 -0.30 -15.96
N THR A 41 22.71 0.19 -15.84
CA THR A 41 23.64 -0.20 -14.78
C THR A 41 23.14 0.26 -13.41
N ASP A 42 22.65 1.49 -13.34
CA ASP A 42 22.04 2.05 -12.14
C ASP A 42 20.84 1.23 -11.69
N ILE A 43 19.88 1.00 -12.59
CA ILE A 43 18.68 0.21 -12.27
C ILE A 43 19.09 -1.18 -11.78
N LYS A 44 19.95 -1.88 -12.48
CA LYS A 44 20.36 -3.23 -12.12
C LYS A 44 21.03 -3.29 -10.74
N SER A 45 21.95 -2.36 -10.47
CA SER A 45 22.72 -2.35 -9.21
C SER A 45 21.89 -1.92 -8.00
N ARG A 46 21.07 -0.86 -8.19
CA ARG A 46 20.27 -0.27 -7.10
C ARG A 46 19.06 -1.14 -6.74
N TYR A 47 18.40 -1.75 -7.74
CA TYR A 47 17.21 -2.58 -7.53
C TYR A 47 17.53 -4.05 -7.28
N LYS A 48 18.74 -4.52 -7.62
CA LYS A 48 19.18 -5.92 -7.50
C LYS A 48 18.22 -6.90 -8.17
N ILE A 49 17.88 -6.64 -9.40
CA ILE A 49 16.92 -7.40 -10.21
C ILE A 49 17.57 -8.03 -11.43
N SER A 50 16.85 -8.96 -12.07
CA SER A 50 17.30 -9.61 -13.31
C SER A 50 17.32 -8.66 -14.50
N ASP A 51 18.05 -9.00 -15.54
CA ASP A 51 18.17 -8.19 -16.77
C ASP A 51 16.79 -7.94 -17.41
N SER A 52 15.91 -8.94 -17.44
CA SER A 52 14.57 -8.80 -17.98
C SER A 52 13.73 -7.78 -17.18
N LEU A 53 13.85 -7.77 -15.85
CA LEU A 53 13.19 -6.77 -15.01
C LEU A 53 13.83 -5.40 -15.12
N THR A 54 15.14 -5.31 -15.36
CA THR A 54 15.85 -4.06 -15.61
C THR A 54 15.31 -3.41 -16.88
N GLN A 55 15.24 -4.15 -17.99
CA GLN A 55 14.70 -3.67 -19.26
C GLN A 55 13.23 -3.23 -19.12
N LYS A 56 12.40 -4.03 -18.42
CA LYS A 56 11.02 -3.64 -18.15
C LYS A 56 10.97 -2.33 -17.36
N THR A 57 11.77 -2.17 -16.30
CA THR A 57 11.78 -0.96 -15.47
C THR A 57 12.17 0.28 -16.28
N LEU A 58 13.19 0.18 -17.15
CA LEU A 58 13.57 1.26 -18.05
C LEU A 58 12.44 1.61 -19.02
N THR A 59 11.81 0.59 -19.61
CA THR A 59 10.67 0.78 -20.51
C THR A 59 9.50 1.46 -19.79
N ASP A 60 9.17 1.05 -18.58
CA ASP A 60 8.11 1.66 -17.77
C ASP A 60 8.41 3.14 -17.48
N LEU A 61 9.67 3.49 -17.18
CA LEU A 61 10.10 4.89 -16.97
C LEU A 61 10.06 5.73 -18.25
N GLN A 62 10.45 5.17 -19.39
CA GLN A 62 10.42 5.85 -20.69
C GLN A 62 8.98 6.12 -21.18
N HIS A 63 8.06 5.19 -20.88
CA HIS A 63 6.65 5.28 -21.26
C HIS A 63 5.74 5.62 -20.07
N TYR A 64 6.31 6.33 -19.08
CA TYR A 64 5.59 6.73 -17.87
C TYR A 64 4.37 7.58 -18.23
N GLN A 65 3.20 7.11 -17.80
CA GLN A 65 1.95 7.80 -18.05
C GLN A 65 0.93 7.48 -16.95
N GLU A 66 0.53 8.48 -16.21
CA GLU A 66 -0.46 8.38 -15.13
C GLU A 66 -1.87 8.34 -15.69
N ASN A 67 -2.30 7.17 -16.10
CA ASN A 67 -3.62 6.94 -16.70
C ASN A 67 -4.29 5.64 -16.25
N SER A 68 -3.86 5.10 -15.11
CA SER A 68 -4.42 3.86 -14.56
C SER A 68 -4.90 4.11 -13.13
N ILE A 69 -6.13 3.79 -12.81
CA ILE A 69 -6.69 3.94 -11.46
C ILE A 69 -5.92 3.05 -10.47
N ALA A 70 -5.40 3.62 -9.39
CA ALA A 70 -4.54 2.95 -8.41
C ALA A 70 -5.17 1.65 -7.87
N LEU A 71 -6.45 1.70 -7.49
CA LEU A 71 -7.18 0.55 -6.95
C LEU A 71 -7.18 -0.66 -7.88
N TYR A 72 -7.23 -0.44 -9.19
CA TYR A 72 -7.30 -1.52 -10.19
C TYR A 72 -5.94 -1.87 -10.80
N THR A 73 -4.94 -0.99 -10.64
CA THR A 73 -3.59 -1.21 -11.18
C THR A 73 -2.83 -2.29 -10.41
N TYR A 74 -2.98 -2.33 -9.09
CA TYR A 74 -2.31 -3.32 -8.26
C TYR A 74 -3.00 -4.68 -8.32
N THR A 75 -2.23 -5.77 -8.60
CA THR A 75 -2.78 -7.11 -8.85
C THR A 75 -2.11 -8.24 -8.07
N GLY A 76 -1.33 -7.93 -7.03
CA GLY A 76 -0.71 -8.95 -6.15
C GLY A 76 -1.71 -9.61 -5.21
N GLU A 77 -1.24 -10.53 -4.37
CA GLU A 77 -2.08 -11.40 -3.55
C GLU A 77 -3.05 -10.64 -2.63
N ALA A 78 -2.66 -9.51 -2.06
CA ALA A 78 -3.57 -8.69 -1.26
C ALA A 78 -4.70 -8.11 -2.13
N PHE A 79 -4.39 -7.61 -3.31
CA PHE A 79 -5.39 -7.00 -4.21
C PHE A 79 -6.30 -8.03 -4.89
N LYS A 80 -5.81 -9.25 -5.11
CA LYS A 80 -6.66 -10.36 -5.55
C LYS A 80 -7.72 -10.70 -4.50
N SER A 81 -7.31 -10.76 -3.21
CA SER A 81 -8.24 -11.04 -2.11
C SER A 81 -9.10 -9.82 -1.75
N LEU A 82 -8.63 -8.61 -2.04
CA LEU A 82 -9.41 -7.39 -1.95
C LEU A 82 -10.59 -7.40 -2.93
N ASP A 83 -10.40 -7.98 -4.11
CA ASP A 83 -11.40 -8.06 -5.19
C ASP A 83 -12.09 -6.72 -5.44
N ALA A 84 -11.28 -5.74 -5.84
CA ALA A 84 -11.66 -4.32 -5.92
C ALA A 84 -12.93 -4.05 -6.75
N LYS A 85 -13.26 -4.94 -7.72
CA LYS A 85 -14.46 -4.80 -8.57
C LYS A 85 -15.77 -5.01 -7.81
N THR A 86 -15.71 -5.64 -6.65
CA THR A 86 -16.89 -5.93 -5.80
C THR A 86 -17.09 -4.91 -4.69
N ILE A 87 -16.21 -3.92 -4.57
CA ILE A 87 -16.23 -2.91 -3.52
C ILE A 87 -16.89 -1.63 -4.03
N PRO A 88 -17.83 -1.03 -3.29
CA PRO A 88 -18.34 0.30 -3.62
C PRO A 88 -17.19 1.32 -3.65
N ILE A 89 -17.00 1.99 -4.79
CA ILE A 89 -15.87 2.91 -4.98
C ILE A 89 -15.89 4.07 -3.98
N GLU A 90 -17.07 4.54 -3.60
CA GLU A 90 -17.25 5.60 -2.61
C GLU A 90 -16.75 5.17 -1.22
N SER A 91 -16.98 3.90 -0.84
CA SER A 91 -16.48 3.34 0.41
C SER A 91 -14.95 3.24 0.38
N ALA A 92 -14.40 2.74 -0.74
CA ALA A 92 -12.95 2.69 -0.92
C ALA A 92 -12.34 4.10 -0.85
N GLN A 93 -12.88 5.06 -1.59
CA GLN A 93 -12.37 6.44 -1.64
C GLN A 93 -12.38 7.11 -0.26
N LYS A 94 -13.42 6.86 0.52
CA LYS A 94 -13.56 7.41 1.87
C LYS A 94 -12.58 6.79 2.87
N HIS A 95 -12.31 5.51 2.77
CA HIS A 95 -11.67 4.76 3.84
C HIS A 95 -10.31 4.16 3.49
N LEU A 96 -10.01 3.85 2.22
CA LEU A 96 -8.76 3.19 1.84
C LEU A 96 -7.68 4.19 1.45
N ARG A 97 -6.45 3.93 1.91
CA ARG A 97 -5.23 4.55 1.42
C ARG A 97 -4.20 3.47 1.12
N ILE A 98 -3.57 3.56 -0.04
CA ILE A 98 -2.58 2.59 -0.51
C ILE A 98 -1.20 3.25 -0.44
N PHE A 99 -0.27 2.66 0.30
CA PHE A 99 1.11 3.14 0.30
C PHE A 99 1.77 2.97 -1.05
N SER A 100 2.74 3.81 -1.33
CA SER A 100 3.56 3.75 -2.53
C SER A 100 4.93 4.36 -2.28
N ALA A 101 6.00 3.71 -2.72
CA ALA A 101 7.34 4.28 -2.62
C ALA A 101 7.53 5.49 -3.56
N LEU A 102 6.83 5.51 -4.71
CA LEU A 102 6.88 6.61 -5.68
C LEU A 102 5.89 7.73 -5.34
N TYR A 103 4.69 7.40 -4.90
CA TYR A 103 3.59 8.36 -4.72
C TYR A 103 3.33 8.70 -3.24
N GLY A 104 4.05 8.09 -2.29
CA GLY A 104 3.84 8.22 -0.84
C GLY A 104 2.57 7.50 -0.39
N LEU A 105 1.41 8.14 -0.60
CA LEU A 105 0.10 7.59 -0.26
C LEU A 105 -0.89 7.88 -1.39
N LEU A 106 -1.65 6.87 -1.77
CA LEU A 106 -2.62 6.94 -2.85
C LEU A 106 -4.05 6.79 -2.33
N GLU A 107 -4.94 7.58 -2.87
CA GLU A 107 -6.38 7.30 -2.84
C GLU A 107 -6.75 6.32 -3.94
N PRO A 108 -7.84 5.55 -3.80
CA PRO A 108 -8.26 4.53 -4.77
C PRO A 108 -8.37 5.02 -6.21
N THR A 109 -8.85 6.24 -6.42
CA THR A 109 -9.12 6.82 -7.75
C THR A 109 -7.97 7.65 -8.33
N HIS A 110 -6.84 7.76 -7.65
CA HIS A 110 -5.66 8.43 -8.22
C HIS A 110 -5.21 7.72 -9.51
N LEU A 111 -4.85 8.52 -10.50
CA LEU A 111 -4.22 8.00 -11.71
C LEU A 111 -2.73 7.78 -11.46
N ILE A 112 -2.25 6.57 -11.74
CA ILE A 112 -0.85 6.20 -11.60
C ILE A 112 -0.32 5.58 -12.89
N SER A 113 0.98 5.54 -13.05
CA SER A 113 1.69 4.72 -14.03
C SER A 113 2.12 3.40 -13.40
N GLU A 114 2.36 2.37 -14.21
CA GLU A 114 3.15 1.23 -13.75
C GLU A 114 4.56 1.70 -13.39
N TYR A 115 5.09 1.23 -12.29
CA TYR A 115 6.42 1.55 -11.80
C TYR A 115 7.00 0.44 -10.96
N ARG A 116 8.29 0.47 -10.77
CA ARG A 116 8.99 -0.40 -9.82
C ARG A 116 9.85 0.44 -8.90
N LEU A 117 9.45 0.52 -7.65
CA LEU A 117 10.22 1.15 -6.58
C LEU A 117 9.79 0.54 -5.24
N ASP A 118 10.75 0.15 -4.42
CA ASP A 118 10.55 -0.32 -3.04
C ASP A 118 11.11 0.74 -2.08
N MET A 119 10.59 0.81 -0.86
CA MET A 119 11.08 1.75 0.15
C MET A 119 12.57 1.55 0.49
N LEU A 120 13.08 0.34 0.31
CA LEU A 120 14.47 -0.05 0.57
C LEU A 120 15.38 0.08 -0.67
N THR A 121 14.87 0.58 -1.80
CA THR A 121 15.70 0.84 -2.99
C THR A 121 16.73 1.92 -2.66
N ARG A 122 18.00 1.67 -3.01
CA ARG A 122 19.11 2.59 -2.74
C ARG A 122 19.10 3.74 -3.73
N LEU A 123 18.47 4.82 -3.37
CA LEU A 123 18.56 6.11 -4.04
C LEU A 123 19.68 6.96 -3.41
N ASP A 124 19.96 8.14 -3.95
CA ASP A 124 20.93 9.08 -3.38
C ASP A 124 20.34 9.86 -2.19
N PHE A 125 19.07 9.55 -1.86
CA PHE A 125 18.36 10.04 -0.69
C PHE A 125 17.53 8.89 -0.07
N ASN A 126 17.06 9.09 1.15
CA ASN A 126 16.25 8.11 1.86
C ASN A 126 14.75 8.40 1.64
N LEU A 127 14.02 7.44 1.07
CA LEU A 127 12.57 7.58 0.84
C LEU A 127 11.77 7.73 2.13
N TYR A 128 12.20 7.13 3.24
CA TYR A 128 11.50 7.29 4.52
C TYR A 128 11.64 8.72 5.04
N ASP A 129 12.83 9.32 4.95
CA ASP A 129 13.06 10.68 5.42
C ASP A 129 12.26 11.69 4.59
N LEU A 130 12.10 11.40 3.29
CA LEU A 130 11.30 12.21 2.39
C LEU A 130 9.79 12.11 2.68
N TRP A 131 9.28 10.88 2.81
CA TRP A 131 7.84 10.64 2.93
C TRP A 131 7.27 10.80 4.33
N ARG A 132 8.06 10.50 5.38
CA ARG A 132 7.59 10.43 6.75
C ARG A 132 6.91 11.70 7.24
N PRO A 133 7.50 12.91 7.11
CA PRO A 133 6.84 14.14 7.57
C PRO A 133 5.55 14.41 6.82
N ILE A 134 5.55 14.25 5.49
CA ILE A 134 4.44 14.62 4.61
C ILE A 134 3.24 13.68 4.84
N VAL A 135 3.48 12.37 4.87
CA VAL A 135 2.43 11.35 5.05
C VAL A 135 1.86 11.42 6.46
N THR A 136 2.71 11.61 7.47
CA THR A 136 2.26 11.73 8.86
C THR A 136 1.38 12.97 9.08
N GLU A 137 1.78 14.11 8.52
CA GLU A 137 0.97 15.34 8.56
C GLU A 137 -0.38 15.14 7.86
N TYR A 138 -0.40 14.55 6.66
CA TYR A 138 -1.64 14.25 5.94
C TYR A 138 -2.59 13.38 6.78
N LEU A 139 -2.08 12.30 7.38
CA LEU A 139 -2.88 11.41 8.21
C LEU A 139 -3.41 12.10 9.48
N ASN A 140 -2.61 12.99 10.09
CA ASN A 140 -3.05 13.82 11.21
C ASN A 140 -4.18 14.77 10.80
N ASN A 141 -4.07 15.38 9.61
CA ASN A 141 -5.09 16.31 9.10
C ASN A 141 -6.41 15.62 8.76
N LEU A 142 -6.39 14.33 8.38
CA LEU A 142 -7.61 13.54 8.25
C LEU A 142 -8.34 13.35 9.58
N ASN A 143 -7.63 13.43 10.69
CA ASN A 143 -8.16 13.33 12.05
C ASN A 143 -9.08 12.12 12.27
N GLN A 144 -8.69 10.96 11.72
CA GLN A 144 -9.44 9.71 11.81
C GLN A 144 -8.57 8.58 12.36
N PRO A 145 -9.14 7.68 13.18
CA PRO A 145 -8.42 6.46 13.57
C PRO A 145 -7.96 5.66 12.35
N ILE A 146 -6.80 5.04 12.48
CA ILE A 146 -6.14 4.28 11.42
C ILE A 146 -6.20 2.78 11.74
N VAL A 147 -6.48 1.96 10.72
CA VAL A 147 -6.27 0.50 10.74
C VAL A 147 -5.08 0.19 9.84
N ASN A 148 -4.00 -0.30 10.44
CA ASN A 148 -2.83 -0.71 9.67
C ASN A 148 -2.94 -2.16 9.21
N LEU A 149 -3.10 -2.34 7.91
CA LEU A 149 -3.02 -3.60 7.18
C LEU A 149 -1.80 -3.64 6.24
N ALA A 150 -0.90 -2.68 6.36
CA ALA A 150 0.34 -2.65 5.59
C ALA A 150 1.43 -3.54 6.23
N SER A 151 2.48 -3.82 5.45
CA SER A 151 3.70 -4.43 5.95
C SER A 151 4.52 -3.41 6.75
N GLN A 152 5.42 -3.91 7.60
CA GLN A 152 6.31 -3.05 8.37
C GLN A 152 7.15 -2.12 7.49
N GLU A 153 7.60 -2.58 6.32
CA GLU A 153 8.32 -1.76 5.34
C GLU A 153 7.57 -0.47 5.00
N PHE A 154 6.30 -0.58 4.66
CA PHE A 154 5.50 0.59 4.31
C PHE A 154 4.97 1.35 5.54
N PHE A 155 4.67 0.65 6.62
CA PHE A 155 4.23 1.30 7.86
C PHE A 155 5.30 2.24 8.45
N ASN A 156 6.58 1.96 8.23
CA ASN A 156 7.70 2.81 8.67
C ASN A 156 7.73 4.20 7.97
N ILE A 157 6.87 4.43 6.98
CA ILE A 157 6.63 5.77 6.41
C ILE A 157 5.95 6.70 7.43
N ILE A 158 5.23 6.15 8.40
CA ILE A 158 4.58 6.94 9.44
C ILE A 158 5.56 7.20 10.57
N ASP A 159 5.66 8.44 10.99
CA ASP A 159 6.32 8.81 12.22
C ASP A 159 5.38 8.50 13.40
N THR A 160 5.67 7.40 14.11
CA THR A 160 4.85 6.93 15.23
C THR A 160 4.89 7.84 16.43
N ASP A 161 5.89 8.70 16.55
CA ASP A 161 6.03 9.66 17.65
C ASP A 161 5.30 10.99 17.37
N ALA A 162 5.12 11.30 16.07
CA ALA A 162 4.43 12.51 15.60
C ALA A 162 2.96 12.30 15.23
N ILE A 163 2.50 11.05 15.05
CA ILE A 163 1.11 10.76 14.72
C ILE A 163 0.19 11.04 15.92
N LYS A 164 -0.91 11.76 15.67
CA LYS A 164 -1.84 12.22 16.72
C LYS A 164 -3.13 11.41 16.80
N VAL A 165 -3.37 10.56 15.82
CA VAL A 165 -4.59 9.74 15.75
C VAL A 165 -4.30 8.30 16.20
N PRO A 166 -5.26 7.58 16.78
CA PRO A 166 -5.08 6.20 17.18
C PRO A 166 -4.77 5.30 15.98
N ILE A 167 -3.77 4.41 16.14
CA ILE A 167 -3.44 3.38 15.15
C ILE A 167 -3.77 2.02 15.73
N TYR A 168 -4.60 1.27 15.03
CA TYR A 168 -4.92 -0.12 15.31
C TYR A 168 -4.15 -1.02 14.37
N GLN A 169 -3.43 -1.99 14.92
CA GLN A 169 -2.72 -3.03 14.17
C GLN A 169 -3.61 -4.25 14.01
N VAL A 170 -3.55 -4.93 12.86
CA VAL A 170 -4.15 -6.24 12.69
C VAL A 170 -3.07 -7.23 12.27
N GLN A 171 -2.89 -8.30 13.06
CA GLN A 171 -1.92 -9.34 12.82
C GLN A 171 -2.59 -10.65 12.43
N PHE A 172 -2.06 -11.30 11.41
CA PHE A 172 -2.51 -12.59 10.91
C PHE A 172 -1.42 -13.63 11.15
N LEU A 173 -1.65 -14.51 12.10
CA LEU A 173 -0.69 -15.49 12.58
C LEU A 173 -1.14 -16.91 12.20
N ASN A 174 -0.20 -17.82 12.00
CA ASN A 174 -0.52 -19.25 11.92
C ASN A 174 -0.70 -19.85 13.34
N LYS A 175 -1.05 -21.13 13.43
CA LYS A 175 -1.21 -21.86 14.72
C LYS A 175 0.03 -21.83 15.62
N ASN A 176 1.21 -21.60 15.06
CA ASN A 176 2.46 -21.47 15.81
C ASN A 176 2.79 -20.00 16.16
N HIS A 177 1.80 -19.10 16.11
CA HIS A 177 1.92 -17.66 16.37
C HIS A 177 3.00 -16.95 15.52
N LYS A 178 3.20 -17.41 14.27
CA LYS A 178 4.14 -16.80 13.34
C LYS A 178 3.42 -16.22 12.14
N VAL A 179 3.93 -15.09 11.63
CA VAL A 179 3.47 -14.50 10.39
C VAL A 179 4.02 -15.31 9.20
N VAL A 180 3.13 -15.77 8.32
CA VAL A 180 3.49 -16.36 7.02
C VAL A 180 3.17 -15.34 5.93
N SER A 181 4.20 -14.78 5.31
CA SER A 181 4.10 -13.59 4.44
C SER A 181 3.02 -13.69 3.35
N ALA A 182 2.97 -14.80 2.60
CA ALA A 182 2.00 -14.96 1.52
C ALA A 182 0.55 -15.02 2.06
N GLN A 183 0.34 -15.75 3.16
CA GLN A 183 -0.96 -15.89 3.81
C GLN A 183 -1.43 -14.57 4.43
N ALA A 184 -0.54 -13.87 5.13
CA ALA A 184 -0.84 -12.57 5.70
C ALA A 184 -1.21 -11.52 4.64
N LYS A 185 -0.59 -11.56 3.44
CA LYS A 185 -0.98 -10.68 2.32
C LYS A 185 -2.42 -10.94 1.87
N LYS A 186 -2.80 -12.20 1.68
CA LYS A 186 -4.19 -12.58 1.33
C LYS A 186 -5.18 -12.13 2.40
N ALA A 187 -4.88 -12.43 3.67
CA ALA A 187 -5.72 -12.06 4.79
C ALA A 187 -5.93 -10.53 4.90
N ARG A 188 -4.87 -9.73 4.70
CA ARG A 188 -4.98 -8.26 4.69
C ARG A 188 -5.91 -7.74 3.60
N GLY A 189 -5.83 -8.31 2.40
CA GLY A 189 -6.74 -7.97 1.30
C GLY A 189 -8.19 -8.31 1.61
N ALA A 190 -8.45 -9.55 2.06
CA ALA A 190 -9.79 -10.00 2.44
C ALA A 190 -10.36 -9.16 3.60
N PHE A 191 -9.56 -8.88 4.62
CA PHE A 191 -9.95 -8.04 5.75
C PHE A 191 -10.31 -6.61 5.33
N THR A 192 -9.51 -6.01 4.44
CA THR A 192 -9.81 -4.70 3.85
C THR A 192 -11.14 -4.74 3.11
N ARG A 193 -11.38 -5.78 2.31
CA ARG A 193 -12.61 -5.97 1.56
C ARG A 193 -13.83 -5.99 2.48
N GLU A 194 -13.81 -6.80 3.53
CA GLU A 194 -14.93 -6.91 4.46
C GLU A 194 -15.23 -5.59 5.18
N LEU A 195 -14.21 -4.84 5.61
CA LEU A 195 -14.39 -3.52 6.19
C LEU A 195 -15.03 -2.53 5.21
N LEU A 196 -14.62 -2.55 3.93
CA LEU A 196 -15.12 -1.63 2.92
C LEU A 196 -16.55 -1.96 2.46
N ILE A 197 -16.92 -3.23 2.44
CA ILE A 197 -18.27 -3.68 2.07
C ILE A 197 -19.25 -3.46 3.21
N SER A 198 -18.91 -3.93 4.41
CA SER A 198 -19.78 -3.83 5.59
C SER A 198 -19.89 -2.41 6.12
N GLN A 199 -18.88 -1.57 5.90
CA GLN A 199 -18.70 -0.25 6.51
C GLN A 199 -18.82 -0.28 8.05
N GLN A 200 -18.63 -1.46 8.64
CA GLN A 200 -18.58 -1.67 10.08
C GLN A 200 -17.13 -1.89 10.51
N PHE A 201 -16.59 -0.95 11.27
CA PHE A 201 -15.18 -0.99 11.68
C PHE A 201 -15.01 -1.65 13.07
N LYS A 202 -15.69 -2.77 13.29
CA LYS A 202 -15.53 -3.62 14.48
C LYS A 202 -14.45 -4.64 14.18
N LEU A 203 -13.20 -4.30 14.50
CA LEU A 203 -12.01 -5.06 14.08
C LEU A 203 -11.91 -6.46 14.70
N ASP A 204 -12.68 -6.77 15.72
CA ASP A 204 -12.81 -8.06 16.40
C ASP A 204 -13.94 -8.94 15.84
N GLN A 205 -14.76 -8.39 14.93
CA GLN A 205 -15.92 -9.07 14.34
C GLN A 205 -15.79 -9.26 12.81
N VAL A 206 -14.64 -8.96 12.24
CA VAL A 206 -14.42 -9.15 10.80
C VAL A 206 -14.24 -10.64 10.50
N GLU A 207 -15.08 -11.17 9.64
CA GLU A 207 -15.02 -12.56 9.21
C GLU A 207 -14.24 -12.66 7.90
N ILE A 208 -13.16 -13.42 7.90
CA ILE A 208 -12.40 -13.74 6.70
C ILE A 208 -12.10 -15.25 6.66
N GLU A 209 -12.01 -15.77 5.44
CA GLU A 209 -11.67 -17.18 5.20
C GLU A 209 -10.33 -17.53 5.89
N ASP A 210 -10.26 -18.72 6.43
CA ASP A 210 -9.09 -19.30 7.11
C ASP A 210 -8.66 -18.65 8.44
N TYR A 211 -9.26 -17.56 8.90
CA TYR A 211 -8.81 -16.87 10.11
C TYR A 211 -9.96 -16.60 11.08
N THR A 212 -9.67 -16.75 12.36
CA THR A 212 -10.60 -16.41 13.45
C THR A 212 -9.96 -15.37 14.36
N PHE A 213 -10.73 -14.39 14.80
CA PHE A 213 -10.28 -13.46 15.84
C PHE A 213 -9.96 -14.24 17.11
N SER A 214 -8.78 -14.00 17.66
CA SER A 214 -8.30 -14.65 18.89
C SER A 214 -8.45 -13.71 20.09
N HIS A 215 -7.76 -12.60 20.08
CA HIS A 215 -7.77 -11.63 21.17
C HIS A 215 -7.22 -10.27 20.72
N LYS A 216 -7.32 -9.31 21.61
CA LYS A 216 -6.75 -7.97 21.43
C LYS A 216 -5.68 -7.72 22.51
N GLU A 217 -4.51 -7.30 22.07
CA GLU A 217 -3.45 -6.81 22.95
C GLU A 217 -3.20 -5.32 22.67
N ASN A 218 -3.45 -4.46 23.66
CA ASN A 218 -3.38 -3.00 23.47
C ASN A 218 -4.18 -2.54 22.24
N HIS A 219 -3.50 -2.04 21.22
CA HIS A 219 -4.09 -1.60 19.96
C HIS A 219 -3.93 -2.63 18.82
N THR A 220 -3.53 -3.87 19.12
CA THR A 220 -3.33 -4.93 18.15
C THR A 220 -4.42 -5.99 18.24
N PHE A 221 -5.11 -6.24 17.13
CA PHE A 221 -6.09 -7.31 16.95
C PHE A 221 -5.40 -8.51 16.33
N ILE A 222 -5.47 -9.66 16.99
CA ILE A 222 -4.77 -10.87 16.60
C ILE A 222 -5.76 -11.87 16.02
N TYR A 223 -5.51 -12.28 14.79
CA TYR A 223 -6.23 -13.29 14.05
C TYR A 223 -5.36 -14.53 13.87
N ILE A 224 -5.88 -15.69 14.20
CA ILE A 224 -5.16 -16.97 14.09
C ILE A 224 -5.77 -17.80 12.97
N ARG A 225 -4.92 -18.40 12.16
CA ARG A 225 -5.33 -19.25 11.05
C ARG A 225 -5.91 -20.57 11.55
N ASN A 226 -7.04 -20.99 10.99
CA ASN A 226 -7.78 -22.22 11.39
C ASN A 226 -7.09 -23.52 10.95
N THR A 227 -6.32 -23.50 9.86
CA THR A 227 -5.66 -24.69 9.24
C THR A 227 -4.17 -24.54 9.10
#